data_81b397b2abae78729ca01ff9c9c85e4b
#
_entry.id   81b397b2abae78729ca01ff9c9c85e4b
#
_cell.length_a   1.000
_cell.length_b   1.000
_cell.length_c   1.000
_cell.angle_alpha   90.00
_cell.angle_beta   90.00
_cell.angle_gamma   90.00
#
_symmetry.space_group_name_H-M   'P 1'
#
loop_
_entity.id
_entity.type
_entity.pdbx_description
1 polymer ?
#
loop_
_entity_poly.entity_id
_entity_poly.type
_entity_poly.pdbx_seq_one_letter_code
_entity_poly.pdbx_strand_id
1 'polypeptide(L)'
;MTAGSDTADRRAERLTGLQALRFAAALSVFSLHLVWFVPTTSVLANNIILYGNLGVPLFYVLSAFALMHSTRAYSSSPGWTLQFYAKRFFRIAPLFYAMCIISVLIFYAQIPVTVLELALNITFLNNLVPAYAPSLVHAGWSVSVEALFYLVFPLVFIFVRSIKVAAILLALSIAIALLLRPLFDRIPTVLGTYANWAWLINL
;
A
#
# COMPACT_ATOMS: atom_id res chain seq x y z
N MET A 1 -12.99 -30.50 28.22
CA MET A 1 -13.67 -29.50 27.38
C MET A 1 -12.94 -28.12 27.32
N THR A 2 -11.68 -28.01 27.69
CA THR A 2 -10.96 -26.71 27.89
C THR A 2 -9.94 -26.36 26.83
N ALA A 3 -9.44 -27.28 26.02
CA ALA A 3 -8.38 -26.98 25.04
C ALA A 3 -8.88 -26.22 23.79
N GLY A 4 -10.14 -26.34 23.43
CA GLY A 4 -10.71 -25.67 22.25
C GLY A 4 -11.03 -24.19 22.50
N SER A 5 -11.40 -23.80 23.71
CA SER A 5 -11.67 -22.41 24.06
C SER A 5 -10.41 -21.58 24.16
N ASP A 6 -9.33 -22.12 24.72
CA ASP A 6 -8.03 -21.45 24.88
C ASP A 6 -7.38 -21.15 23.50
N THR A 7 -7.51 -22.04 22.54
CA THR A 7 -7.01 -21.82 21.16
C THR A 7 -7.81 -20.77 20.38
N ALA A 8 -9.12 -20.70 20.59
CA ALA A 8 -10.00 -19.71 19.97
C ALA A 8 -9.74 -18.30 20.56
N ASP A 9 -9.58 -18.19 21.87
CA ASP A 9 -9.26 -16.95 22.56
C ASP A 9 -7.91 -16.40 22.13
N ARG A 10 -6.86 -17.20 22.11
CA ARG A 10 -5.52 -16.78 21.63
C ARG A 10 -5.53 -16.38 20.16
N ARG A 11 -6.40 -16.96 19.35
CA ARG A 11 -6.57 -16.57 17.93
C ARG A 11 -7.26 -15.22 17.82
N ALA A 12 -8.28 -14.97 18.63
CA ALA A 12 -8.98 -13.69 18.70
C ALA A 12 -8.04 -12.56 19.18
N GLU A 13 -7.26 -12.80 20.24
CA GLU A 13 -6.27 -11.85 20.76
C GLU A 13 -5.19 -11.49 19.72
N ARG A 14 -4.67 -12.47 18.99
CA ARG A 14 -3.69 -12.23 17.91
C ARG A 14 -4.26 -11.38 16.77
N LEU A 15 -5.52 -11.60 16.41
CA LEU A 15 -6.19 -10.79 15.36
C LEU A 15 -6.44 -9.37 15.85
N THR A 16 -6.80 -9.18 17.12
CA THR A 16 -6.99 -7.87 17.75
C THR A 16 -5.66 -7.09 17.80
N GLY A 17 -4.56 -7.75 18.20
CA GLY A 17 -3.22 -7.14 18.19
C GLY A 17 -2.77 -6.69 16.80
N LEU A 18 -3.03 -7.50 15.78
CA LEU A 18 -2.72 -7.15 14.39
C LEU A 18 -3.53 -5.93 13.91
N GLN A 19 -4.80 -5.85 14.29
CA GLN A 19 -5.65 -4.70 13.95
C GLN A 19 -5.19 -3.43 14.68
N ALA A 20 -4.78 -3.52 15.93
CA ALA A 20 -4.24 -2.40 16.70
C ALA A 20 -2.95 -1.87 16.07
N LEU A 21 -2.03 -2.74 15.64
CA LEU A 21 -0.82 -2.34 14.93
C LEU A 21 -1.12 -1.68 13.58
N ARG A 22 -2.10 -2.17 12.84
CA ARG A 22 -2.53 -1.54 11.58
C ARG A 22 -3.16 -0.17 11.81
N PHE A 23 -3.93 -0.02 12.87
CA PHE A 23 -4.46 1.28 13.27
C PHE A 23 -3.34 2.25 13.65
N ALA A 24 -2.35 1.82 14.43
CA ALA A 24 -1.20 2.62 14.78
C ALA A 24 -0.39 3.06 13.54
N ALA A 25 -0.17 2.15 12.58
CA ALA A 25 0.47 2.46 11.32
C ALA A 25 -0.33 3.50 10.49
N ALA A 26 -1.65 3.35 10.41
CA ALA A 26 -2.51 4.30 9.72
C ALA A 26 -2.52 5.69 10.41
N LEU A 27 -2.56 5.70 11.75
CA LEU A 27 -2.49 6.92 12.54
C LEU A 27 -1.16 7.66 12.34
N SER A 28 -0.06 6.92 12.25
CA SER A 28 1.27 7.46 11.96
C SER A 28 1.32 8.17 10.60
N VAL A 29 0.76 7.53 9.56
CA VAL A 29 0.64 8.14 8.23
C VAL A 29 -0.31 9.34 8.22
N PHE A 30 -1.42 9.26 8.93
CA PHE A 30 -2.35 10.38 9.07
C PHE A 30 -1.68 11.58 9.73
N SER A 31 -0.93 11.36 10.82
CA SER A 31 -0.19 12.42 11.52
C SER A 31 0.84 13.10 10.63
N LEU A 32 1.52 12.34 9.76
CA LEU A 32 2.43 12.88 8.75
C LEU A 32 1.72 13.87 7.81
N HIS A 33 0.54 13.50 7.32
CA HIS A 33 -0.21 14.36 6.40
C HIS A 33 -0.81 15.58 7.10
N LEU A 34 -1.19 15.44 8.38
CA LEU A 34 -1.74 16.54 9.16
C LEU A 34 -0.75 17.70 9.32
N VAL A 35 0.54 17.40 9.46
CA VAL A 35 1.57 18.43 9.65
C VAL A 35 1.77 19.28 8.40
N TRP A 36 1.44 18.79 7.22
CA TRP A 36 1.46 19.59 6.00
C TRP A 36 0.45 20.75 6.02
N PHE A 37 -0.62 20.60 6.79
CA PHE A 37 -1.66 21.64 6.97
C PHE A 37 -1.41 22.51 8.21
N VAL A 38 -0.58 22.05 9.14
CA VAL A 38 -0.28 22.79 10.38
C VAL A 38 1.23 23.00 10.46
N PRO A 39 1.74 24.15 9.94
CA PRO A 39 3.14 24.49 10.06
C PRO A 39 3.57 24.49 11.53
N THR A 40 4.65 23.78 11.84
CA THR A 40 5.13 23.71 13.20
C THR A 40 6.64 23.87 13.27
N THR A 41 7.11 24.60 14.26
CA THR A 41 8.52 24.72 14.63
C THR A 41 8.90 23.75 15.76
N SER A 42 7.95 22.95 16.23
CA SER A 42 8.18 22.00 17.31
C SER A 42 9.06 20.84 16.86
N VAL A 43 10.12 20.57 17.63
CA VAL A 43 11.01 19.42 17.41
C VAL A 43 10.24 18.09 17.47
N LEU A 44 9.26 18.00 18.39
CA LEU A 44 8.41 16.80 18.51
C LEU A 44 7.59 16.55 17.23
N ALA A 45 6.98 17.60 16.69
CA ALA A 45 6.21 17.48 15.46
C ALA A 45 7.08 17.11 14.26
N ASN A 46 8.28 17.69 14.13
CA ASN A 46 9.23 17.32 13.10
C ASN A 46 9.67 15.84 13.20
N ASN A 47 9.84 15.33 14.41
CA ASN A 47 10.13 13.91 14.62
C ASN A 47 8.93 13.02 14.24
N ILE A 48 7.70 13.41 14.58
CA ILE A 48 6.48 12.69 14.16
C ILE A 48 6.41 12.61 12.63
N ILE A 49 6.73 13.70 11.93
CA ILE A 49 6.78 13.72 10.46
C ILE A 49 7.85 12.75 9.95
N LEU A 50 9.05 12.84 10.48
CA LEU A 50 10.18 12.02 10.04
C LEU A 50 9.89 10.52 10.18
N TYR A 51 9.34 10.11 11.33
CA TYR A 51 9.03 8.70 11.61
C TYR A 51 7.66 8.27 11.11
N GLY A 52 6.75 9.20 10.80
CA GLY A 52 5.42 8.92 10.24
C GLY A 52 5.49 8.15 8.91
N ASN A 53 6.54 8.37 8.13
CA ASN A 53 6.79 7.65 6.90
C ASN A 53 6.93 6.12 7.10
N LEU A 54 7.39 5.67 8.27
CA LEU A 54 7.50 4.25 8.59
C LEU A 54 6.15 3.55 8.74
N GLY A 55 5.07 4.32 8.86
CA GLY A 55 3.70 3.77 8.93
C GLY A 55 3.30 3.04 7.65
N VAL A 56 3.75 3.49 6.47
CA VAL A 56 3.40 2.86 5.18
C VAL A 56 4.02 1.46 5.03
N PRO A 57 5.35 1.27 5.15
CA PRO A 57 5.94 -0.06 5.06
C PRO A 57 5.43 -0.99 6.17
N LEU A 58 5.24 -0.50 7.39
CA LEU A 58 4.63 -1.28 8.47
C LEU A 58 3.22 -1.75 8.08
N PHE A 59 2.41 -0.86 7.52
CA PHE A 59 1.07 -1.21 7.06
C PHE A 59 1.09 -2.28 5.97
N TYR A 60 2.04 -2.23 5.01
CA TYR A 60 2.17 -3.24 3.97
C TYR A 60 2.55 -4.61 4.54
N VAL A 61 3.53 -4.67 5.46
CA VAL A 61 3.94 -5.93 6.11
C VAL A 61 2.76 -6.57 6.86
N LEU A 62 2.05 -5.76 7.66
CA LEU A 62 0.88 -6.23 8.42
C LEU A 62 -0.27 -6.66 7.49
N SER A 63 -0.46 -5.93 6.37
CA SER A 63 -1.48 -6.26 5.36
C SER A 63 -1.13 -7.56 4.62
N ALA A 64 0.13 -7.75 4.22
CA ALA A 64 0.59 -8.99 3.59
C ALA A 64 0.41 -10.19 4.51
N PHE A 65 0.76 -10.06 5.80
CA PHE A 65 0.54 -11.11 6.80
C PHE A 65 -0.95 -11.45 6.97
N ALA A 66 -1.80 -10.44 7.14
CA ALA A 66 -3.25 -10.62 7.27
C ALA A 66 -3.84 -11.27 6.00
N LEU A 67 -3.31 -10.91 4.82
CA LEU A 67 -3.73 -11.43 3.55
C LEU A 67 -3.38 -12.92 3.41
N MET A 68 -2.15 -13.31 3.74
CA MET A 68 -1.72 -14.71 3.76
C MET A 68 -2.59 -15.55 4.69
N HIS A 69 -2.88 -15.01 5.89
CA HIS A 69 -3.73 -15.71 6.86
C HIS A 69 -5.17 -15.86 6.38
N SER A 70 -5.77 -14.78 5.87
CA SER A 70 -7.17 -14.80 5.42
C SER A 70 -7.38 -15.66 4.17
N THR A 71 -6.42 -15.68 3.24
CA THR A 71 -6.52 -16.45 1.99
C THR A 71 -6.48 -17.95 2.26
N ARG A 72 -5.72 -18.40 3.24
CA ARG A 72 -5.67 -19.81 3.64
C ARG A 72 -7.05 -20.39 4.00
N ALA A 73 -7.96 -19.57 4.49
CA ALA A 73 -9.29 -20.03 4.89
C ALA A 73 -10.18 -20.49 3.73
N TYR A 74 -9.92 -19.99 2.51
CA TYR A 74 -10.74 -20.31 1.34
C TYR A 74 -9.92 -20.76 0.12
N SER A 75 -8.60 -20.85 0.23
CA SER A 75 -7.71 -21.24 -0.89
C SER A 75 -7.90 -22.67 -1.39
N SER A 76 -8.61 -23.52 -0.65
CA SER A 76 -8.96 -24.88 -1.06
C SER A 76 -10.24 -24.96 -1.91
N SER A 77 -11.01 -23.86 -2.03
CA SER A 77 -12.24 -23.86 -2.81
C SER A 77 -11.98 -23.59 -4.28
N PRO A 78 -12.74 -24.21 -5.21
CA PRO A 78 -12.66 -23.89 -6.64
C PRO A 78 -12.90 -22.40 -6.88
N GLY A 79 -12.08 -21.79 -7.74
CA GLY A 79 -12.23 -20.37 -8.08
C GLY A 79 -11.81 -19.37 -7.00
N TRP A 80 -11.04 -19.81 -6.00
CA TRP A 80 -10.58 -18.94 -4.91
C TRP A 80 -9.84 -17.69 -5.40
N THR A 81 -9.14 -17.76 -6.53
CA THR A 81 -8.41 -16.62 -7.11
C THR A 81 -9.38 -15.51 -7.56
N LEU A 82 -10.48 -15.87 -8.23
CA LEU A 82 -11.51 -14.91 -8.62
C LEU A 82 -12.18 -14.29 -7.38
N GLN A 83 -12.49 -15.12 -6.38
CA GLN A 83 -13.03 -14.66 -5.11
C GLN A 83 -12.04 -13.71 -4.40
N PHE A 84 -10.75 -14.01 -4.46
CA PHE A 84 -9.69 -13.15 -3.94
C PHE A 84 -9.72 -11.77 -4.60
N TYR A 85 -9.65 -11.73 -5.95
CA TYR A 85 -9.66 -10.45 -6.69
C TYR A 85 -10.92 -9.65 -6.46
N ALA A 86 -12.09 -10.28 -6.49
CA ALA A 86 -13.36 -9.60 -6.22
C ALA A 86 -13.36 -8.94 -4.82
N LYS A 87 -12.99 -9.70 -3.78
CA LYS A 87 -12.92 -9.17 -2.41
C LYS A 87 -11.95 -8.00 -2.28
N ARG A 88 -10.80 -8.00 -2.99
CA ARG A 88 -9.81 -6.93 -2.94
C ARG A 88 -10.25 -5.73 -3.74
N PHE A 89 -10.79 -5.94 -4.94
CA PHE A 89 -11.32 -4.86 -5.75
C PHE A 89 -12.41 -4.07 -5.03
N PHE A 90 -13.44 -4.75 -4.52
CA PHE A 90 -14.53 -4.06 -3.80
C PHE A 90 -14.11 -3.46 -2.46
N ARG A 91 -12.95 -3.80 -1.96
CA ARG A 91 -12.38 -3.19 -0.75
C ARG A 91 -11.73 -1.85 -1.02
N ILE A 92 -11.02 -1.68 -2.14
CA ILE A 92 -10.22 -0.48 -2.41
C ILE A 92 -10.83 0.42 -3.49
N ALA A 93 -11.38 -0.15 -4.58
CA ALA A 93 -11.82 0.61 -5.75
C ALA A 93 -12.95 1.60 -5.47
N PRO A 94 -14.01 1.27 -4.72
CA PRO A 94 -15.12 2.21 -4.54
C PRO A 94 -14.70 3.51 -3.86
N LEU A 95 -13.95 3.41 -2.76
CA LEU A 95 -13.48 4.59 -2.04
C LEU A 95 -12.44 5.36 -2.86
N PHE A 96 -11.51 4.65 -3.49
CA PHE A 96 -10.47 5.28 -4.32
C PHE A 96 -11.08 6.07 -5.48
N TYR A 97 -12.06 5.51 -6.18
CA TYR A 97 -12.73 6.20 -7.28
C TYR A 97 -13.55 7.41 -6.80
N ALA A 98 -14.23 7.29 -5.67
CA ALA A 98 -14.90 8.43 -5.07
C ALA A 98 -13.89 9.56 -4.75
N MET A 99 -12.72 9.22 -4.20
CA MET A 99 -11.66 10.18 -3.91
C MET A 99 -11.04 10.76 -5.19
N CYS A 100 -10.89 9.98 -6.27
CA CYS A 100 -10.46 10.51 -7.58
C CYS A 100 -11.44 11.57 -8.09
N ILE A 101 -12.76 11.30 -8.05
CA ILE A 101 -13.77 12.26 -8.45
C ILE A 101 -13.69 13.53 -7.62
N ILE A 102 -13.61 13.41 -6.30
CA ILE A 102 -13.49 14.55 -5.38
C ILE A 102 -12.22 15.34 -5.67
N SER A 103 -11.09 14.67 -5.88
CA SER A 103 -9.82 15.33 -6.19
C SER A 103 -9.89 16.11 -7.50
N VAL A 104 -10.46 15.52 -8.55
CA VAL A 104 -10.64 16.19 -9.84
C VAL A 104 -11.54 17.43 -9.69
N LEU A 105 -12.63 17.33 -8.97
CA LEU A 105 -13.58 18.44 -8.82
C LEU A 105 -13.01 19.57 -7.95
N ILE A 106 -12.20 19.27 -6.92
CA ILE A 106 -11.73 20.29 -5.98
C ILE A 106 -10.38 20.85 -6.41
N PHE A 107 -9.42 20.00 -6.72
CA PHE A 107 -8.02 20.39 -6.90
C PHE A 107 -7.62 20.60 -8.36
N TYR A 108 -8.25 19.86 -9.28
CA TYR A 108 -7.91 19.88 -10.70
C TYR A 108 -8.92 20.65 -11.55
N ALA A 109 -9.85 21.38 -10.95
CA ALA A 109 -10.79 22.23 -11.69
C ALA A 109 -10.09 23.27 -12.59
N GLN A 110 -8.84 23.61 -12.29
CA GLN A 110 -8.02 24.58 -13.03
C GLN A 110 -6.78 23.96 -13.70
N ILE A 111 -6.51 22.67 -13.48
CA ILE A 111 -5.36 21.95 -14.04
C ILE A 111 -5.89 20.85 -14.95
N PRO A 112 -5.52 20.83 -16.26
CA PRO A 112 -6.01 19.81 -17.17
C PRO A 112 -5.49 18.43 -16.76
N VAL A 113 -6.41 17.52 -16.39
CA VAL A 113 -6.11 16.11 -16.20
C VAL A 113 -6.11 15.41 -17.55
N THR A 114 -5.03 14.73 -17.88
CA THR A 114 -4.95 14.00 -19.15
C THR A 114 -5.76 12.70 -19.08
N VAL A 115 -6.25 12.24 -20.23
CA VAL A 115 -6.96 10.96 -20.33
C VAL A 115 -6.07 9.80 -19.88
N LEU A 116 -4.78 9.87 -20.18
CA LEU A 116 -3.81 8.86 -19.75
C LEU A 116 -3.67 8.83 -18.22
N GLU A 117 -3.55 10.00 -17.59
CA GLU A 117 -3.46 10.11 -16.13
C GLU A 117 -4.70 9.52 -15.44
N LEU A 118 -5.88 9.85 -15.96
CA LEU A 118 -7.14 9.30 -15.45
C LEU A 118 -7.18 7.77 -15.62
N ALA A 119 -6.83 7.27 -16.81
CA ALA A 119 -6.81 5.83 -17.08
C ALA A 119 -5.83 5.08 -16.17
N LEU A 120 -4.63 5.62 -15.94
CA LEU A 120 -3.63 5.03 -15.07
C LEU A 120 -4.09 4.98 -13.60
N ASN A 121 -4.79 6.02 -13.13
CA ASN A 121 -5.35 6.03 -11.78
C ASN A 121 -6.52 5.05 -11.64
N ILE A 122 -7.47 5.01 -12.59
CA ILE A 122 -8.61 4.08 -12.55
C ILE A 122 -8.15 2.61 -12.59
N THR A 123 -7.06 2.33 -13.30
CA THR A 123 -6.49 0.98 -13.39
C THR A 123 -5.48 0.67 -12.28
N PHE A 124 -5.17 1.61 -11.39
CA PHE A 124 -4.13 1.51 -10.35
C PHE A 124 -2.71 1.29 -10.92
N LEU A 125 -2.46 1.66 -12.18
CA LEU A 125 -1.19 1.45 -12.86
C LEU A 125 -0.30 2.71 -12.87
N ASN A 126 -0.72 3.82 -12.25
CA ASN A 126 0.04 5.07 -12.21
C ASN A 126 1.47 4.88 -11.70
N ASN A 127 1.71 3.99 -10.74
CA ASN A 127 3.06 3.70 -10.24
C ASN A 127 3.97 2.96 -11.23
N LEU A 128 3.44 2.37 -12.29
CA LEU A 128 4.26 1.74 -13.34
C LEU A 128 4.81 2.75 -14.35
N VAL A 129 4.22 3.96 -14.37
CA VAL A 129 4.68 5.04 -15.25
C VAL A 129 5.26 6.14 -14.38
N PRO A 130 6.58 6.32 -14.34
CA PRO A 130 7.26 7.23 -13.41
C PRO A 130 6.71 8.65 -13.42
N ALA A 131 6.39 9.19 -14.59
CA ALA A 131 5.84 10.52 -14.75
C ALA A 131 4.49 10.71 -14.00
N TYR A 132 3.72 9.65 -13.83
CA TYR A 132 2.39 9.64 -13.20
C TYR A 132 2.37 8.93 -11.85
N ALA A 133 3.54 8.61 -11.28
CA ALA A 133 3.65 7.94 -9.98
C ALA A 133 2.91 8.68 -8.84
N PRO A 134 2.90 10.03 -8.77
CA PRO A 134 1.96 10.76 -7.92
C PRO A 134 0.54 10.51 -8.42
N SER A 135 -0.31 9.97 -7.56
CA SER A 135 -1.72 9.74 -7.90
C SER A 135 -2.52 11.05 -7.96
N LEU A 136 -3.64 11.05 -8.68
CA LEU A 136 -4.64 12.12 -8.62
C LEU A 136 -5.19 12.34 -7.19
N VAL A 137 -5.21 11.29 -6.40
CA VAL A 137 -5.56 11.34 -4.98
C VAL A 137 -4.30 11.57 -4.16
N HIS A 138 -4.32 12.58 -3.29
CA HIS A 138 -3.20 12.79 -2.37
C HIS A 138 -2.92 11.51 -1.56
N ALA A 139 -1.66 11.07 -1.50
CA ALA A 139 -1.24 9.78 -0.95
C ALA A 139 -1.83 8.52 -1.64
N GLY A 140 -2.59 8.67 -2.73
CA GLY A 140 -3.20 7.54 -3.47
C GLY A 140 -2.19 6.59 -4.13
N TRP A 141 -0.93 7.02 -4.27
CA TRP A 141 0.16 6.17 -4.76
C TRP A 141 0.29 4.87 -3.94
N SER A 142 0.05 4.93 -2.62
CA SER A 142 0.12 3.77 -1.74
C SER A 142 -0.99 2.74 -2.02
N VAL A 143 -2.18 3.19 -2.40
CA VAL A 143 -3.30 2.34 -2.82
C VAL A 143 -2.97 1.60 -4.11
N SER A 144 -2.31 2.28 -5.05
CA SER A 144 -1.87 1.66 -6.31
C SER A 144 -0.78 0.62 -6.09
N VAL A 145 0.15 0.84 -5.14
CA VAL A 145 1.13 -0.19 -4.72
C VAL A 145 0.40 -1.40 -4.13
N GLU A 146 -0.60 -1.19 -3.27
CA GLU A 146 -1.40 -2.27 -2.69
C GLU A 146 -2.15 -3.05 -3.79
N ALA A 147 -2.71 -2.37 -4.79
CA ALA A 147 -3.38 -3.01 -5.92
C ALA A 147 -2.43 -3.84 -6.78
N LEU A 148 -1.23 -3.33 -7.08
CA LEU A 148 -0.19 -4.07 -7.79
C LEU A 148 0.29 -5.30 -7.00
N PHE A 149 0.43 -5.17 -5.68
CA PHE A 149 0.71 -6.31 -4.82
C PHE A 149 -0.40 -7.37 -4.88
N TYR A 150 -1.68 -6.96 -4.87
CA TYR A 150 -2.79 -7.90 -5.03
C TYR A 150 -2.75 -8.63 -6.37
N LEU A 151 -2.31 -7.97 -7.43
CA LEU A 151 -2.20 -8.60 -8.75
C LEU A 151 -1.24 -9.80 -8.73
N VAL A 152 -0.11 -9.67 -8.04
CA VAL A 152 0.91 -10.74 -7.95
C VAL A 152 0.71 -11.69 -6.76
N PHE A 153 -0.11 -11.32 -5.79
CA PHE A 153 -0.28 -12.06 -4.55
C PHE A 153 -0.66 -13.54 -4.71
N PRO A 154 -1.60 -13.94 -5.62
CA PRO A 154 -1.91 -15.36 -5.79
C PRO A 154 -0.69 -16.20 -6.18
N LEU A 155 0.22 -15.66 -6.98
CA LEU A 155 1.50 -16.30 -7.32
C LEU A 155 2.40 -16.41 -6.08
N VAL A 156 2.55 -15.32 -5.35
CA VAL A 156 3.31 -15.31 -4.08
C VAL A 156 2.74 -16.36 -3.12
N PHE A 157 1.41 -16.43 -2.97
CA PHE A 157 0.73 -17.38 -2.09
C PHE A 157 0.99 -18.84 -2.47
N ILE A 158 1.02 -19.16 -3.77
CA ILE A 158 1.27 -20.50 -4.27
C ILE A 158 2.74 -20.90 -4.14
N PHE A 159 3.67 -20.02 -4.49
CA PHE A 159 5.09 -20.33 -4.61
C PHE A 159 5.88 -20.14 -3.31
N VAL A 160 5.51 -19.16 -2.47
CA VAL A 160 6.23 -18.86 -1.22
C VAL A 160 5.78 -19.81 -0.10
N ARG A 161 6.38 -21.00 -0.06
CA ARG A 161 6.05 -22.03 0.93
C ARG A 161 7.06 -22.14 2.08
N SER A 162 8.20 -21.45 1.97
CA SER A 162 9.24 -21.49 3.00
C SER A 162 9.81 -20.12 3.27
N ILE A 163 10.32 -19.94 4.49
CA ILE A 163 11.00 -18.68 4.88
C ILE A 163 12.23 -18.38 4.03
N LYS A 164 12.91 -19.42 3.53
CA LYS A 164 14.08 -19.27 2.65
C LYS A 164 13.68 -18.63 1.32
N VAL A 165 12.60 -19.12 0.69
CA VAL A 165 12.06 -18.52 -0.55
C VAL A 165 11.61 -17.09 -0.32
N ALA A 166 10.91 -16.81 0.78
CA ALA A 166 10.51 -15.46 1.13
C ALA A 166 11.72 -14.53 1.30
N ALA A 167 12.76 -14.97 2.00
CA ALA A 167 13.98 -14.19 2.21
C ALA A 167 14.74 -13.92 0.89
N ILE A 168 14.81 -14.90 -0.01
CA ILE A 168 15.43 -14.73 -1.32
C ILE A 168 14.64 -13.70 -2.15
N LEU A 169 13.32 -13.81 -2.21
CA LEU A 169 12.49 -12.85 -2.95
C LEU A 169 12.59 -11.43 -2.38
N LEU A 170 12.64 -11.30 -1.06
CA LEU A 170 12.87 -10.01 -0.40
C LEU A 170 14.25 -9.44 -0.77
N ALA A 171 15.31 -10.22 -0.68
CA ALA A 171 16.64 -9.78 -1.05
C ALA A 171 16.73 -9.35 -2.53
N LEU A 172 16.11 -10.12 -3.43
CA LEU A 172 16.03 -9.78 -4.85
C LEU A 172 15.25 -8.48 -5.09
N SER A 173 14.11 -8.29 -4.41
CA SER A 173 13.31 -7.06 -4.55
C SER A 173 14.09 -5.83 -4.07
N ILE A 174 14.80 -5.94 -2.95
CA ILE A 174 15.67 -4.86 -2.45
C ILE A 174 16.80 -4.57 -3.44
N ALA A 175 17.48 -5.61 -3.95
CA ALA A 175 18.56 -5.45 -4.92
C ALA A 175 18.07 -4.75 -6.20
N ILE A 176 16.92 -5.16 -6.74
CA ILE A 176 16.30 -4.53 -7.92
C ILE A 176 15.95 -3.07 -7.61
N ALA A 177 15.36 -2.78 -6.46
CA ALA A 177 15.02 -1.43 -6.05
C ALA A 177 16.26 -0.52 -6.00
N LEU A 178 17.34 -0.99 -5.37
CA LEU A 178 18.59 -0.24 -5.28
C LEU A 178 19.24 -0.01 -6.66
N LEU A 179 19.18 -0.98 -7.55
CA LEU A 179 19.70 -0.86 -8.92
C LEU A 179 18.89 0.13 -9.77
N LEU A 180 17.57 0.15 -9.62
CA LEU A 180 16.69 1.02 -10.41
C LEU A 180 16.60 2.44 -9.87
N ARG A 181 16.88 2.65 -8.58
CA ARG A 181 16.78 3.96 -7.92
C ARG A 181 17.45 5.10 -8.70
N PRO A 182 18.74 5.04 -9.10
CA PRO A 182 19.40 6.16 -9.77
C PRO A 182 18.83 6.46 -11.16
N LEU A 183 18.14 5.49 -11.77
CA LEU A 183 17.43 5.69 -13.04
C LEU A 183 16.16 6.50 -12.82
N PHE A 184 15.38 6.15 -11.81
CA PHE A 184 14.07 6.75 -11.54
C PHE A 184 14.16 8.12 -10.84
N ASP A 185 15.17 8.36 -10.02
CA ASP A 185 15.42 9.66 -9.38
C ASP A 185 15.66 10.80 -10.39
N ARG A 186 15.88 10.47 -11.67
CA ARG A 186 16.09 11.45 -12.76
C ARG A 186 14.85 11.74 -13.59
N ILE A 187 13.75 11.03 -13.38
CA ILE A 187 12.54 11.18 -14.20
C ILE A 187 11.61 12.19 -13.53
N PRO A 188 11.31 13.34 -14.16
CA PRO A 188 10.36 14.30 -13.61
C PRO A 188 8.93 13.74 -13.68
N THR A 189 8.12 14.08 -12.69
CA THR A 189 6.69 13.79 -12.69
C THR A 189 5.89 14.92 -13.30
N VAL A 190 4.63 14.67 -13.64
CA VAL A 190 3.69 15.68 -14.12
C VAL A 190 3.45 16.82 -13.13
N LEU A 191 3.69 16.59 -11.82
CA LEU A 191 3.60 17.61 -10.77
C LEU A 191 4.89 18.42 -10.57
N GLY A 192 5.90 18.27 -11.45
CA GLY A 192 7.17 18.97 -11.36
C GLY A 192 8.11 18.47 -10.25
N THR A 193 7.74 17.41 -9.57
CA THR A 193 8.60 16.68 -8.61
C THR A 193 9.29 15.52 -9.31
N TYR A 194 10.41 15.04 -8.76
CA TYR A 194 11.01 13.81 -9.27
C TYR A 194 10.16 12.61 -8.86
N ALA A 195 10.10 11.59 -9.72
CA ALA A 195 9.42 10.35 -9.42
C ALA A 195 10.10 9.68 -8.24
N ASN A 196 9.63 9.97 -7.05
CA ASN A 196 10.08 9.29 -5.84
C ASN A 196 9.55 7.86 -5.88
N TRP A 197 10.31 6.96 -6.46
CA TRP A 197 10.08 5.52 -6.38
C TRP A 197 10.42 5.00 -4.98
N ALA A 198 10.26 5.87 -4.00
CA ALA A 198 10.44 5.57 -2.59
C ALA A 198 9.63 4.36 -2.12
N TRP A 199 8.55 4.02 -2.81
CA TRP A 199 7.77 2.82 -2.53
C TRP A 199 8.55 1.51 -2.80
N LEU A 200 9.54 1.50 -3.72
CA LEU A 200 10.44 0.36 -3.92
C LEU A 200 11.52 0.26 -2.84
N ILE A 201 11.77 1.35 -2.12
CA ILE A 201 12.90 1.47 -1.18
C ILE A 201 12.41 1.59 0.25
N ASN A 202 11.16 2.02 0.46
CA ASN A 202 10.55 2.07 1.79
C ASN A 202 9.91 0.71 2.18
N LEU A 203 10.27 -0.38 1.50
CA LEU A 203 10.11 -1.72 1.98
C LEU A 203 11.34 -2.07 2.82
#